data_73c388bb1eaa4247fa399955b35dbfa0
#
_entry.id   73c388bb1eaa4247fa399955b35dbfa0
#
_cell.length_a   1.000
_cell.length_b   1.000
_cell.length_c   1.000
_cell.angle_alpha   90.00
_cell.angle_beta   90.00
_cell.angle_gamma   90.00
#
_symmetry.space_group_name_H-M   'P 1'
#
loop_
_entity.id
_entity.type
_entity.pdbx_description
1 polymer ?
#
loop_
_entity_poly.entity_id
_entity_poly.type
_entity_poly.pdbx_seq_one_letter_code
_entity_poly.pdbx_strand_id
1 'polypeptide(L)' 'MSVVHTTNYGNGYSLDQLENERGELYYRACKGSVCRYAEDHYIAVMYLEGMGWDPKQHVHQ' A
#
# COMPACT_ATOMS: atom_id res chain seq x y z
N MET A 1 3.80 0.63 -16.54
CA MET A 1 3.60 0.59 -15.09
C MET A 1 4.88 0.18 -14.42
N SER A 2 5.34 0.94 -13.48
CA SER A 2 6.53 0.58 -12.73
C SER A 2 6.36 0.89 -11.26
N VAL A 3 7.00 0.08 -10.43
CA VAL A 3 6.97 0.30 -8.99
C VAL A 3 8.05 1.30 -8.65
N VAL A 4 7.64 2.41 -8.02
CA VAL A 4 8.57 3.46 -7.63
C VAL A 4 9.11 3.16 -6.24
N HIS A 5 8.28 2.68 -5.36
CA HIS A 5 8.67 2.43 -3.97
C HIS A 5 7.71 1.43 -3.34
N THR A 6 8.23 0.54 -2.53
CA THR A 6 7.42 -0.41 -1.79
C THR A 6 7.73 -0.28 -0.31
N THR A 7 6.70 -0.17 0.50
CA THR A 7 6.83 -0.21 1.95
C THR A 7 6.27 -1.53 2.44
N ASN A 8 7.07 -2.29 3.16
CA ASN A 8 6.65 -3.59 3.67
C ASN A 8 6.41 -3.46 5.16
N TYR A 9 5.20 -3.73 5.59
CA TYR A 9 4.82 -3.56 6.99
C TYR A 9 4.90 -4.86 7.79
N GLY A 10 5.22 -5.95 7.14
CA GLY A 10 5.24 -7.26 7.81
C GLY A 10 3.87 -7.91 7.80
N ASN A 11 3.82 -9.17 8.15
CA ASN A 11 2.58 -9.95 8.22
C ASN A 11 1.82 -9.98 6.89
N GLY A 12 2.54 -9.80 5.79
CA GLY A 12 1.93 -9.82 4.46
C GLY A 12 1.37 -8.49 4.00
N TYR A 13 1.45 -7.44 4.83
CA TYR A 13 0.95 -6.12 4.45
C TYR A 13 2.02 -5.32 3.74
N SER A 14 1.65 -4.70 2.64
CA SER A 14 2.58 -3.84 1.91
C SER A 14 1.82 -2.76 1.17
N LEU A 15 2.53 -1.71 0.81
CA LEU A 15 1.97 -0.61 0.05
C LEU A 15 2.97 -0.20 -1.01
N ASP A 16 2.55 -0.26 -2.27
CA ASP A 16 3.39 0.11 -3.38
C ASP A 16 3.01 1.47 -3.91
N GLN A 17 4.00 2.28 -4.25
CA GLN A 17 3.79 3.48 -5.02
C GLN A 17 4.14 3.15 -6.45
N LEU A 18 3.22 3.38 -7.35
CA LEU A 18 3.34 2.98 -8.75
C LEU A 18 3.25 4.20 -9.65
N GLU A 19 3.84 4.09 -10.84
CA GLU A 19 3.81 5.16 -11.81
C GLU A 19 3.33 4.59 -13.13
N ASN A 20 2.37 5.25 -13.77
CA ASN A 20 1.88 4.80 -15.06
C ASN A 20 2.70 5.41 -16.18
N GLU A 21 2.29 5.18 -17.43
CA GLU A 21 3.06 5.63 -18.59
C GLU A 21 3.07 7.14 -18.73
N ARG A 22 2.11 7.83 -18.10
CA ARG A 22 2.07 9.28 -18.17
C ARG A 22 2.84 9.93 -17.04
N GLY A 23 3.45 9.15 -16.17
CA GLY A 23 4.14 9.69 -15.01
C GLY A 23 3.24 9.96 -13.83
N GLU A 24 1.98 9.53 -13.88
CA GLU A 24 1.05 9.74 -12.78
C GLU A 24 1.26 8.68 -11.73
N LEU A 25 1.20 9.08 -10.47
CA LEU A 25 1.41 8.16 -9.37
C LEU A 25 0.10 7.62 -8.86
N TYR A 26 0.11 6.35 -8.49
CA TYR A 26 -1.02 5.73 -7.83
C TYR A 26 -0.48 4.68 -6.89
N TYR A 27 -1.35 3.99 -6.15
CA TYR A 27 -0.91 3.16 -5.05
C TYR A 27 -1.61 1.81 -5.10
N ARG A 28 -0.98 0.83 -4.47
CA ARG A 28 -1.55 -0.51 -4.37
C ARG A 28 -1.34 -1.01 -2.96
N ALA A 29 -2.42 -1.30 -2.25
CA ALA A 29 -2.38 -1.84 -0.91
C ALA A 29 -2.59 -3.34 -0.99
N CYS A 30 -1.71 -4.11 -0.37
CA CYS A 30 -1.76 -5.57 -0.47
C CYS A 30 -1.72 -6.23 0.89
N LYS A 31 -2.42 -7.34 0.98
CA LYS A 31 -2.30 -8.28 2.09
C LYS A 31 -2.12 -9.64 1.45
N GLY A 32 -0.89 -10.17 1.49
CA GLY A 32 -0.60 -11.41 0.80
C GLY A 32 -0.82 -11.26 -0.69
N SER A 33 -1.66 -12.09 -1.26
CA SER A 33 -1.95 -12.03 -2.68
C SER A 33 -3.14 -11.14 -3.02
N VAL A 34 -3.79 -10.55 -2.01
CA VAL A 34 -4.96 -9.71 -2.25
C VAL A 34 -4.52 -8.26 -2.27
N CYS A 35 -4.79 -7.56 -3.36
CA CYS A 35 -4.36 -6.17 -3.51
C CYS A 35 -5.51 -5.31 -3.99
N ARG A 36 -5.47 -4.04 -3.61
CA ARG A 36 -6.43 -3.04 -4.06
C ARG A 36 -5.67 -1.81 -4.51
N TYR A 37 -6.12 -1.23 -5.61
CA TYR A 37 -5.49 -0.05 -6.17
C TYR A 37 -6.22 1.21 -5.70
N ALA A 38 -5.46 2.26 -5.47
CA ALA A 38 -6.00 3.54 -5.01
C ALA A 38 -5.26 4.67 -5.69
N GLU A 39 -5.95 5.76 -5.95
CA GLU A 39 -5.34 6.91 -6.60
C GLU A 39 -4.56 7.76 -5.62
N ASP A 40 -4.79 7.59 -4.33
CA ASP A 40 -4.26 8.46 -3.30
C ASP A 40 -3.65 7.62 -2.21
N HIS A 41 -2.53 8.07 -1.67
CA HIS A 41 -1.85 7.35 -0.61
C HIS A 41 -2.75 7.14 0.60
N TYR A 42 -3.52 8.16 0.97
CA TYR A 42 -4.39 8.08 2.12
C TYR A 42 -5.45 6.99 1.93
N ILE A 43 -6.02 6.91 0.73
CA ILE A 43 -7.01 5.88 0.44
C ILE A 43 -6.38 4.49 0.48
N ALA A 44 -5.15 4.38 -0.01
CA ALA A 44 -4.45 3.10 0.04
C ALA A 44 -4.24 2.65 1.49
N VAL A 45 -3.88 3.58 2.37
CA VAL A 45 -3.72 3.26 3.79
C VAL A 45 -5.06 2.81 4.40
N MET A 46 -6.15 3.46 4.01
CA MET A 46 -7.46 3.05 4.48
C MET A 46 -7.81 1.64 4.03
N TYR A 47 -7.39 1.28 2.81
CA TYR A 47 -7.61 -0.08 2.34
C TYR A 47 -6.81 -1.09 3.17
N LEU A 48 -5.58 -0.74 3.54
CA LEU A 48 -4.80 -1.62 4.39
C LEU A 48 -5.47 -1.83 5.74
N GLU A 49 -5.99 -0.77 6.32
CA GLU A 49 -6.69 -0.86 7.59
C GLU A 49 -7.93 -1.73 7.45
N GLY A 50 -8.63 -1.62 6.32
CA GLY A 50 -9.78 -2.46 6.06
C GLY A 50 -9.42 -3.92 5.91
N MET A 51 -8.18 -4.22 5.56
CA MET A 51 -7.70 -5.59 5.44
C MET A 51 -7.18 -6.13 6.78
N GLY A 52 -7.14 -5.30 7.81
CA GLY A 52 -6.72 -5.72 9.14
C GLY A 52 -5.42 -5.12 9.64
N TRP A 53 -4.77 -4.27 8.86
CA TRP A 53 -3.52 -3.66 9.30
C TRP A 53 -3.79 -2.62 10.38
N ASP A 54 -2.98 -2.66 11.43
CA ASP A 54 -3.12 -1.71 12.53
C ASP A 54 -1.85 -0.89 12.63
N PRO A 55 -1.89 0.39 12.23
CA PRO A 55 -0.69 1.21 12.25
C PRO A 55 -0.09 1.38 13.64
N LYS A 56 -0.89 1.27 14.68
CA LYS A 56 -0.38 1.41 16.02
C LYS A 56 0.55 0.29 16.41
N GLN A 57 0.40 -0.87 15.83
CA GLN A 57 1.26 -1.99 16.17
C GLN A 57 2.62 -1.86 15.54
N HIS A 58 2.77 -1.02 14.54
CA HIS A 58 4.06 -0.82 13.93
C HIS A 58 4.84 0.31 14.55
N VAL A 59 4.24 1.07 15.41
CA VAL A 59 4.92 2.17 16.04
C VAL A 59 5.88 1.71 17.09
N HIS A 60 5.61 0.52 17.62
CA HIS A 60 6.41 0.11 18.66
C HIS A 60 7.50 -0.61 18.25
N GLN A 61 8.34 -0.57 18.22
CA GLN A 61 9.30 -1.33 17.85
C GLN A 61 10.29 -1.07 18.30
#